data_e8228f960a3d96eba040a43e12b160b5
#
_entry.id   e8228f960a3d96eba040a43e12b160b5
#
_cell.length_a   1.000
_cell.length_b   1.000
_cell.length_c   1.000
_cell.angle_alpha   90.00
_cell.angle_beta   90.00
_cell.angle_gamma   90.00
#
_symmetry.space_group_name_H-M   'P 1'
#
loop_
_entity.id
_entity.type
_entity.pdbx_description
1 polymer ?
#
loop_
_entity_poly.entity_id
_entity_poly.type
_entity_poly.pdbx_seq_one_letter_code
_entity_poly.pdbx_strand_id
1 'polypeptide(L)'
;GLLETGAEVVAIEIDEVLANQLPDTVAERMPGAVERLEVVLSDALDVKVIPGAEPTALVANLPYNVAVPVLLHMLAICPQWSTGVVMVQSEVADRLVAAPGSKIYGVPSAKLAWYAEAIRVGNVPPTVFWPVPNVDSGLVRITRRRPPHVDGRDPRVTRSQVFRVVDAAFASRRKMLRSALAGLCGGSMAASELITAAGIDPTARGEALDIGDLARVVEALAQAGALSDSGQV
;
A
#
# COMPACT_ATOMS: atom_id res chain seq x y z
N GLY A 1 -1.31 15.79 -19.53
CA GLY A 1 -2.58 15.39 -18.87
C GLY A 1 -2.83 16.15 -17.59
N LEU A 2 -2.12 15.85 -16.47
CA LEU A 2 -2.39 16.50 -15.17
C LEU A 2 -2.21 18.02 -15.21
N LEU A 3 -1.13 18.51 -15.80
CA LEU A 3 -0.90 19.97 -15.96
C LEU A 3 -1.96 20.68 -16.79
N GLU A 4 -2.62 20.00 -17.73
CA GLU A 4 -3.73 20.54 -18.54
C GLU A 4 -4.96 20.85 -17.68
N THR A 5 -5.14 20.15 -16.57
CA THR A 5 -6.24 20.44 -15.63
C THR A 5 -6.00 21.64 -14.73
N GLY A 6 -4.83 22.28 -14.82
CA GLY A 6 -4.43 23.37 -13.95
C GLY A 6 -3.75 22.90 -12.64
N ALA A 7 -3.54 21.61 -12.46
CA ALA A 7 -2.90 21.08 -11.25
C ALA A 7 -1.42 21.47 -11.16
N GLU A 8 -0.94 21.62 -9.93
CA GLU A 8 0.49 21.56 -9.61
C GLU A 8 0.91 20.10 -9.57
N VAL A 9 2.06 19.76 -10.12
CA VAL A 9 2.53 18.37 -10.26
C VAL A 9 3.94 18.25 -9.72
N VAL A 10 4.13 17.35 -8.78
CA VAL A 10 5.45 16.88 -8.39
C VAL A 10 5.67 15.52 -9.03
N ALA A 11 6.63 15.44 -9.94
CA ALA A 11 7.01 14.21 -10.64
C ALA A 11 8.24 13.60 -9.96
N ILE A 12 8.12 12.36 -9.50
CA ILE A 12 9.26 11.61 -8.95
C ILE A 12 9.73 10.65 -10.03
N GLU A 13 10.98 10.78 -10.44
CA GLU A 13 11.60 9.97 -11.51
C GLU A 13 12.99 9.53 -11.08
N ILE A 14 13.30 8.25 -11.27
CA ILE A 14 14.60 7.66 -10.94
C ILE A 14 15.58 7.77 -12.11
N ASP A 15 15.08 7.81 -13.35
CA ASP A 15 15.91 7.94 -14.55
C ASP A 15 16.31 9.40 -14.73
N GLU A 16 17.62 9.66 -14.60
CA GLU A 16 18.20 11.01 -14.72
C GLU A 16 17.93 11.64 -16.09
N VAL A 17 17.93 10.88 -17.16
CA VAL A 17 17.70 11.38 -18.51
C VAL A 17 16.25 11.84 -18.65
N LEU A 18 15.31 11.04 -18.17
CA LEU A 18 13.88 11.37 -18.21
C LEU A 18 13.55 12.54 -17.28
N ALA A 19 14.09 12.55 -16.07
CA ALA A 19 13.89 13.63 -15.11
C ALA A 19 14.37 14.99 -15.67
N ASN A 20 15.56 15.00 -16.29
CA ASN A 20 16.14 16.23 -16.86
C ASN A 20 15.39 16.70 -18.12
N GLN A 21 14.81 15.80 -18.91
CA GLN A 21 14.04 16.16 -20.12
C GLN A 21 12.60 16.58 -19.84
N LEU A 22 12.05 16.26 -18.69
CA LEU A 22 10.63 16.50 -18.41
C LEU A 22 10.26 17.98 -18.39
N PRO A 23 11.04 18.90 -17.77
CA PRO A 23 10.77 20.34 -17.84
C PRO A 23 10.79 20.90 -19.25
N ASP A 24 11.78 20.50 -20.07
CA ASP A 24 11.89 20.94 -21.46
C ASP A 24 10.70 20.47 -22.30
N THR A 25 10.28 19.22 -22.10
CA THR A 25 9.09 18.66 -22.77
C THR A 25 7.82 19.43 -22.41
N VAL A 26 7.69 19.85 -21.14
CA VAL A 26 6.56 20.67 -20.69
C VAL A 26 6.65 22.07 -21.25
N ALA A 27 7.85 22.68 -21.28
CA ALA A 27 8.07 24.01 -21.85
C ALA A 27 7.71 24.05 -23.35
N GLU A 28 8.04 23.02 -24.10
CA GLU A 28 7.70 22.92 -25.52
C GLU A 28 6.20 22.75 -25.77
N ARG A 29 5.54 21.87 -24.99
CA ARG A 29 4.14 21.51 -25.23
C ARG A 29 3.13 22.40 -24.51
N MET A 30 3.53 22.95 -23.36
CA MET A 30 2.67 23.72 -22.44
C MET A 30 3.47 24.81 -21.71
N PRO A 31 3.97 25.85 -22.41
CA PRO A 31 4.88 26.84 -21.82
C PRO A 31 4.38 27.47 -20.51
N GLY A 32 3.07 27.72 -20.41
CA GLY A 32 2.44 28.29 -19.21
C GLY A 32 2.25 27.32 -18.03
N ALA A 33 2.71 26.08 -18.16
CA ALA A 33 2.58 25.07 -17.11
C ALA A 33 3.91 24.71 -16.44
N VAL A 34 5.04 25.22 -16.92
CA VAL A 34 6.38 24.88 -16.40
C VAL A 34 6.51 25.21 -14.92
N GLU A 35 6.00 26.35 -14.48
CA GLU A 35 6.04 26.79 -13.08
C GLU A 35 5.20 25.91 -12.14
N ARG A 36 4.32 25.06 -12.69
CA ARG A 36 3.47 24.13 -11.94
C ARG A 36 4.03 22.69 -11.92
N LEU A 37 5.23 22.50 -12.50
CA LEU A 37 5.92 21.21 -12.49
C LEU A 37 7.15 21.31 -11.60
N GLU A 38 7.25 20.44 -10.62
CA GLU A 38 8.47 20.15 -9.87
C GLU A 38 8.92 18.72 -10.17
N VAL A 39 10.22 18.52 -10.41
CA VAL A 39 10.79 17.20 -10.71
C VAL A 39 11.75 16.82 -9.59
N VAL A 40 11.50 15.66 -8.97
CA VAL A 40 12.34 15.06 -7.95
C VAL A 40 13.07 13.87 -8.57
N LEU A 41 14.37 14.02 -8.83
CA LEU A 41 15.23 12.94 -9.27
C LEU A 41 15.58 12.05 -8.06
N SER A 42 14.85 10.97 -7.86
CA SER A 42 15.04 10.03 -6.74
C SER A 42 14.34 8.71 -7.00
N ASP A 43 14.82 7.64 -6.35
CA ASP A 43 13.97 6.46 -6.16
C ASP A 43 12.76 6.84 -5.29
N ALA A 44 11.56 6.50 -5.75
CA ALA A 44 10.34 6.79 -5.03
C ALA A 44 10.31 6.17 -3.62
N LEU A 45 11.04 5.08 -3.37
CA LEU A 45 11.18 4.45 -2.05
C LEU A 45 12.09 5.22 -1.11
N ASP A 46 12.99 6.06 -1.63
CA ASP A 46 13.92 6.87 -0.83
C ASP A 46 13.35 8.25 -0.48
N VAL A 47 12.29 8.69 -1.16
CA VAL A 47 11.64 9.98 -0.88
C VAL A 47 11.03 9.97 0.52
N LYS A 48 11.41 10.95 1.34
CA LYS A 48 10.89 11.11 2.71
C LYS A 48 9.84 12.20 2.81
N VAL A 49 9.96 13.23 1.99
CA VAL A 49 9.07 14.38 1.96
C VAL A 49 8.86 14.78 0.51
N ILE A 50 7.63 15.07 0.14
CA ILE A 50 7.30 15.65 -1.17
C ILE A 50 7.50 17.17 -1.06
N PRO A 51 8.25 17.81 -1.97
CA PRO A 51 8.42 19.25 -1.95
C PRO A 51 7.12 19.99 -2.29
N GLY A 52 7.09 21.28 -1.95
CA GLY A 52 5.94 22.15 -2.24
C GLY A 52 4.74 21.91 -1.34
N ALA A 53 3.55 22.09 -1.91
CA ALA A 53 2.30 21.84 -1.19
C ALA A 53 2.04 20.35 -0.98
N GLU A 54 1.35 19.98 0.10
CA GLU A 54 0.99 18.58 0.35
C GLU A 54 0.13 18.01 -0.79
N PRO A 55 0.51 16.84 -1.36
CA PRO A 55 -0.24 16.25 -2.47
C PRO A 55 -1.66 15.89 -2.07
N THR A 56 -2.62 16.19 -2.91
CA THR A 56 -4.04 15.81 -2.73
C THR A 56 -4.41 14.54 -3.49
N ALA A 57 -3.61 14.16 -4.48
CA ALA A 57 -3.83 12.98 -5.30
C ALA A 57 -2.51 12.31 -5.70
N LEU A 58 -2.58 10.98 -5.96
CA LEU A 58 -1.51 10.20 -6.56
C LEU A 58 -1.94 9.67 -7.93
N VAL A 59 -1.17 9.96 -8.97
CA VAL A 59 -1.37 9.38 -10.31
C VAL A 59 -0.04 8.81 -10.78
N ALA A 60 0.02 7.50 -11.03
CA ALA A 60 1.28 6.88 -11.38
C ALA A 60 1.11 5.66 -12.32
N ASN A 61 2.02 5.55 -13.29
CA ASN A 61 2.34 4.30 -13.95
C ASN A 61 3.50 3.66 -13.19
N LEU A 62 3.20 2.69 -12.32
CA LEU A 62 4.20 2.13 -11.42
C LEU A 62 5.02 1.02 -12.08
N PRO A 63 6.35 0.99 -11.88
CA PRO A 63 7.19 -0.10 -12.33
C PRO A 63 6.73 -1.44 -11.75
N TYR A 64 6.62 -2.47 -12.57
CA TYR A 64 5.94 -3.72 -12.20
C TYR A 64 6.54 -4.43 -10.99
N ASN A 65 7.87 -4.41 -10.85
CA ASN A 65 8.58 -5.11 -9.78
C ASN A 65 8.51 -4.43 -8.41
N VAL A 66 8.22 -3.11 -8.36
CA VAL A 66 8.20 -2.31 -7.12
C VAL A 66 6.86 -1.60 -6.87
N ALA A 67 5.84 -1.87 -7.68
CA ALA A 67 4.55 -1.16 -7.63
C ALA A 67 3.92 -1.17 -6.24
N VAL A 68 3.84 -2.32 -5.57
CA VAL A 68 3.24 -2.44 -4.24
C VAL A 68 4.07 -1.72 -3.17
N PRO A 69 5.40 -1.94 -3.05
CA PRO A 69 6.24 -1.16 -2.14
C PRO A 69 6.11 0.36 -2.33
N VAL A 70 6.21 0.85 -3.56
CA VAL A 70 6.10 2.29 -3.86
C VAL A 70 4.73 2.83 -3.44
N LEU A 71 3.65 2.15 -3.80
CA LEU A 71 2.30 2.57 -3.42
C LEU A 71 2.14 2.66 -1.89
N LEU A 72 2.56 1.61 -1.16
CA LEU A 72 2.47 1.60 0.30
C LEU A 72 3.37 2.66 0.95
N HIS A 73 4.53 2.94 0.36
CA HIS A 73 5.43 3.99 0.81
C HIS A 73 4.80 5.37 0.62
N MET A 74 4.27 5.68 -0.56
CA MET A 74 3.57 6.94 -0.82
C MET A 74 2.35 7.14 0.09
N LEU A 75 1.59 6.08 0.39
CA LEU A 75 0.51 6.10 1.36
C LEU A 75 1.00 6.43 2.78
N ALA A 76 2.20 6.02 3.12
CA ALA A 76 2.77 6.24 4.45
C ALA A 76 3.30 7.67 4.64
N ILE A 77 4.02 8.21 3.64
CA ILE A 77 4.69 9.51 3.75
C ILE A 77 3.80 10.71 3.39
N CYS A 78 2.72 10.47 2.63
CA CYS A 78 1.79 11.52 2.20
C CYS A 78 0.38 11.26 2.77
N PRO A 79 0.12 11.56 4.05
CA PRO A 79 -1.16 11.25 4.69
C PRO A 79 -2.34 12.06 4.13
N GLN A 80 -2.10 13.16 3.45
CA GLN A 80 -3.11 14.12 3.02
C GLN A 80 -3.79 13.80 1.68
N TRP A 81 -3.16 13.03 0.78
CA TRP A 81 -3.85 12.72 -0.45
C TRP A 81 -5.04 11.77 -0.22
N SER A 82 -6.17 12.11 -0.82
CA SER A 82 -7.45 11.45 -0.58
C SER A 82 -7.78 10.41 -1.65
N THR A 83 -7.28 10.59 -2.85
CA THR A 83 -7.57 9.72 -3.99
C THR A 83 -6.33 9.50 -4.86
N GLY A 84 -6.31 8.40 -5.58
CA GLY A 84 -5.25 8.11 -6.55
C GLY A 84 -5.72 7.14 -7.62
N VAL A 85 -5.01 7.17 -8.73
CA VAL A 85 -5.13 6.15 -9.79
C VAL A 85 -3.74 5.65 -10.13
N VAL A 86 -3.54 4.35 -9.99
CA VAL A 86 -2.28 3.71 -10.36
C VAL A 86 -2.51 2.69 -11.45
N MET A 87 -1.56 2.62 -12.37
CA MET A 87 -1.46 1.56 -13.36
C MET A 87 -0.40 0.57 -12.92
N VAL A 88 -0.76 -0.69 -12.88
CA VAL A 88 0.09 -1.81 -12.46
C VAL A 88 -0.17 -3.02 -13.35
N GLN A 89 0.66 -4.07 -13.25
CA GLN A 89 0.34 -5.34 -13.90
C GLN A 89 -1.06 -5.83 -13.50
N SER A 90 -1.78 -6.44 -14.44
CA SER A 90 -3.14 -6.93 -14.24
C SER A 90 -3.28 -7.84 -13.01
N GLU A 91 -2.33 -8.77 -12.82
CA GLU A 91 -2.29 -9.65 -11.63
C GLU A 91 -2.11 -8.86 -10.32
N VAL A 92 -1.28 -7.81 -10.34
CA VAL A 92 -1.07 -6.93 -9.18
C VAL A 92 -2.33 -6.12 -8.90
N ALA A 93 -3.01 -5.62 -9.94
CA ALA A 93 -4.29 -4.93 -9.80
C ALA A 93 -5.33 -5.83 -9.12
N ASP A 94 -5.46 -7.08 -9.58
CA ASP A 94 -6.40 -8.04 -8.99
C ASP A 94 -6.07 -8.34 -7.52
N ARG A 95 -4.79 -8.45 -7.18
CA ARG A 95 -4.36 -8.64 -5.78
C ARG A 95 -4.65 -7.43 -4.90
N LEU A 96 -4.45 -6.21 -5.40
CA LEU A 96 -4.70 -4.99 -4.64
C LEU A 96 -6.18 -4.83 -4.27
N VAL A 97 -7.10 -5.23 -5.17
CA VAL A 97 -8.55 -5.11 -4.96
C VAL A 97 -9.19 -6.37 -4.37
N ALA A 98 -8.39 -7.40 -4.10
CA ALA A 98 -8.89 -8.68 -3.61
C ALA A 98 -9.55 -8.56 -2.22
N ALA A 99 -10.72 -9.16 -2.07
CA ALA A 99 -11.43 -9.25 -0.79
C ALA A 99 -10.95 -10.46 0.04
N PRO A 100 -11.06 -10.39 1.39
CA PRO A 100 -10.83 -11.54 2.27
C PRO A 100 -11.62 -12.77 1.80
N GLY A 101 -11.01 -13.95 1.95
CA GLY A 101 -11.56 -15.22 1.52
C GLY A 101 -11.34 -15.57 0.04
N SER A 102 -10.88 -14.64 -0.77
CA SER A 102 -10.56 -14.92 -2.17
C SER A 102 -9.19 -15.60 -2.32
N LYS A 103 -9.01 -16.36 -3.42
CA LYS A 103 -7.75 -17.09 -3.69
C LYS A 103 -6.53 -16.18 -3.87
N ILE A 104 -6.74 -14.93 -4.26
CA ILE A 104 -5.68 -13.96 -4.57
C ILE A 104 -5.48 -12.92 -3.47
N TYR A 105 -6.34 -12.91 -2.44
CA TYR A 105 -6.15 -12.06 -1.26
C TYR A 105 -4.84 -12.41 -0.54
N GLY A 106 -4.10 -11.39 -0.13
CA GLY A 106 -2.78 -11.58 0.48
C GLY A 106 -2.20 -10.30 1.06
N VAL A 107 -0.89 -10.31 1.31
CA VAL A 107 -0.16 -9.19 1.90
C VAL A 107 -0.45 -7.85 1.20
N PRO A 108 -0.40 -7.74 -0.15
CA PRO A 108 -0.70 -6.48 -0.83
C PRO A 108 -2.10 -5.95 -0.53
N SER A 109 -3.11 -6.83 -0.58
CA SER A 109 -4.50 -6.49 -0.30
C SER A 109 -4.67 -6.01 1.15
N ALA A 110 -4.17 -6.79 2.11
CA ALA A 110 -4.30 -6.51 3.54
C ALA A 110 -3.57 -5.21 3.94
N LYS A 111 -2.32 -5.01 3.46
CA LYS A 111 -1.56 -3.80 3.76
C LYS A 111 -2.17 -2.56 3.11
N LEU A 112 -2.68 -2.66 1.87
CA LEU A 112 -3.38 -1.54 1.24
C LEU A 112 -4.65 -1.18 2.00
N ALA A 113 -5.40 -2.19 2.44
CA ALA A 113 -6.63 -2.00 3.20
C ALA A 113 -6.44 -1.29 4.55
N TRP A 114 -5.24 -1.20 5.08
CA TRP A 114 -4.90 -0.34 6.22
C TRP A 114 -5.09 1.14 5.91
N TYR A 115 -4.77 1.55 4.68
CA TYR A 115 -4.77 2.96 4.27
C TYR A 115 -5.99 3.37 3.47
N ALA A 116 -6.52 2.46 2.66
CA ALA A 116 -7.43 2.83 1.57
C ALA A 116 -8.34 1.69 1.14
N GLU A 117 -9.40 2.04 0.45
CA GLU A 117 -10.16 1.16 -0.41
C GLU A 117 -9.60 1.22 -1.83
N ALA A 118 -9.63 0.09 -2.52
CA ALA A 118 -9.16 -0.02 -3.89
C ALA A 118 -10.22 -0.69 -4.77
N ILE A 119 -10.44 -0.14 -5.96
CA ILE A 119 -11.28 -0.75 -6.98
C ILE A 119 -10.59 -0.74 -8.34
N ARG A 120 -10.77 -1.80 -9.11
CA ARG A 120 -10.31 -1.85 -10.48
C ARG A 120 -11.24 -1.03 -11.36
N VAL A 121 -10.70 -0.04 -12.09
CA VAL A 121 -11.48 0.90 -12.90
C VAL A 121 -11.25 0.77 -14.40
N GLY A 122 -10.29 -0.08 -14.81
CA GLY A 122 -10.03 -0.31 -16.23
C GLY A 122 -8.89 -1.27 -16.49
N ASN A 123 -8.73 -1.59 -17.76
CA ASN A 123 -7.62 -2.39 -18.29
C ASN A 123 -6.90 -1.59 -19.38
N VAL A 124 -5.60 -1.76 -19.46
CA VAL A 124 -4.77 -1.15 -20.51
C VAL A 124 -4.05 -2.28 -21.24
N PRO A 125 -4.37 -2.49 -22.53
CA PRO A 125 -3.76 -3.56 -23.30
C PRO A 125 -2.27 -3.28 -23.58
N PRO A 126 -1.43 -4.32 -23.78
CA PRO A 126 0.00 -4.16 -24.01
C PRO A 126 0.33 -3.31 -25.24
N THR A 127 -0.56 -3.30 -26.24
CA THR A 127 -0.37 -2.60 -27.51
C THR A 127 -0.28 -1.08 -27.41
N VAL A 128 -0.62 -0.49 -26.26
CA VAL A 128 -0.48 0.96 -26.04
C VAL A 128 0.93 1.37 -25.61
N PHE A 129 1.81 0.40 -25.36
CA PHE A 129 3.18 0.64 -24.89
C PHE A 129 4.21 0.34 -25.97
N TRP A 130 5.35 1.04 -25.88
CA TRP A 130 6.54 0.76 -26.66
C TRP A 130 7.78 0.75 -25.73
N PRO A 131 8.55 -0.34 -25.76
CA PRO A 131 8.26 -1.64 -26.37
C PRO A 131 7.03 -2.32 -25.76
N VAL A 132 6.37 -3.20 -26.54
CA VAL A 132 5.15 -3.90 -26.11
C VAL A 132 5.49 -4.89 -24.98
N PRO A 133 4.92 -4.77 -23.77
CA PRO A 133 5.15 -5.72 -22.69
C PRO A 133 4.40 -7.04 -22.94
N ASN A 134 4.81 -8.10 -22.23
CA ASN A 134 4.18 -9.43 -22.34
C ASN A 134 2.94 -9.61 -21.45
N VAL A 135 2.51 -8.57 -20.74
CA VAL A 135 1.43 -8.63 -19.74
C VAL A 135 0.50 -7.44 -19.87
N ASP A 136 -0.78 -7.68 -19.58
CA ASP A 136 -1.79 -6.62 -19.49
C ASP A 136 -1.56 -5.77 -18.23
N SER A 137 -2.02 -4.52 -18.29
CA SER A 137 -2.06 -3.60 -17.15
C SER A 137 -3.48 -3.36 -16.66
N GLY A 138 -3.61 -3.12 -15.37
CA GLY A 138 -4.87 -2.73 -14.73
C GLY A 138 -4.77 -1.34 -14.12
N LEU A 139 -5.85 -0.59 -14.24
CA LEU A 139 -6.01 0.69 -13.54
C LEU A 139 -6.74 0.44 -12.23
N VAL A 140 -6.14 0.88 -11.13
CA VAL A 140 -6.70 0.78 -9.79
C VAL A 140 -6.92 2.17 -9.24
N ARG A 141 -8.17 2.50 -8.93
CA ARG A 141 -8.52 3.68 -8.15
C ARG A 141 -8.39 3.36 -6.67
N ILE A 142 -7.73 4.25 -5.95
CA ILE A 142 -7.48 4.16 -4.53
C ILE A 142 -8.15 5.33 -3.86
N THR A 143 -8.97 5.07 -2.85
CA THR A 143 -9.62 6.10 -2.04
C THR A 143 -9.17 5.92 -0.60
N ARG A 144 -8.47 6.91 -0.05
CA ARG A 144 -7.97 6.85 1.32
C ARG A 144 -9.13 6.73 2.31
N ARG A 145 -8.91 5.94 3.33
CA ARG A 145 -9.79 5.84 4.49
C ARG A 145 -9.00 5.96 5.78
N ARG A 146 -9.69 6.20 6.88
CA ARG A 146 -9.06 6.11 8.20
C ARG A 146 -8.64 4.66 8.46
N PRO A 147 -7.44 4.44 9.00
CA PRO A 147 -7.02 3.10 9.40
C PRO A 147 -8.03 2.50 10.39
N PRO A 148 -8.30 1.18 10.32
CA PRO A 148 -9.14 0.52 11.32
C PRO A 148 -8.54 0.71 12.71
N HIS A 149 -9.39 0.98 13.69
CA HIS A 149 -9.04 1.11 15.12
C HIS A 149 -8.27 2.36 15.58
N VAL A 150 -8.16 3.41 14.74
CA VAL A 150 -7.54 4.68 15.18
C VAL A 150 -8.49 5.53 16.04
N ASP A 151 -9.80 5.34 15.93
CA ASP A 151 -10.79 6.11 16.69
C ASP A 151 -10.95 5.56 18.12
N GLY A 152 -10.11 6.09 19.05
CA GLY A 152 -10.30 5.92 20.50
C GLY A 152 -9.82 4.60 21.11
N ARG A 153 -9.01 3.80 20.39
CA ARG A 153 -8.45 2.54 20.85
C ARG A 153 -6.97 2.65 21.22
N ASP A 154 -6.39 1.56 21.69
CA ASP A 154 -5.07 1.51 22.30
C ASP A 154 -4.00 2.21 21.43
N PRO A 155 -3.38 3.31 21.90
CA PRO A 155 -2.35 4.03 21.16
C PRO A 155 -1.09 3.18 20.90
N ARG A 156 -0.99 2.00 21.52
CA ARG A 156 0.09 1.04 21.30
C ARG A 156 -0.05 0.26 19.99
N VAL A 157 -1.23 0.30 19.32
CA VAL A 157 -1.42 -0.36 18.03
C VAL A 157 -0.88 0.51 16.91
N THR A 158 0.30 0.17 16.43
CA THR A 158 0.98 0.88 15.34
C THR A 158 0.84 0.14 14.02
N ARG A 159 0.97 0.88 12.92
CA ARG A 159 1.04 0.30 11.56
C ARG A 159 2.09 -0.81 11.45
N SER A 160 3.29 -0.58 12.01
CA SER A 160 4.38 -1.54 11.94
C SER A 160 4.03 -2.85 12.60
N GLN A 161 3.36 -2.82 13.75
CA GLN A 161 2.88 -4.01 14.44
C GLN A 161 1.82 -4.76 13.62
N VAL A 162 0.85 -4.03 13.06
CA VAL A 162 -0.18 -4.64 12.18
C VAL A 162 0.48 -5.28 10.95
N PHE A 163 1.43 -4.61 10.32
CA PHE A 163 2.11 -5.16 9.15
C PHE A 163 2.96 -6.39 9.49
N ARG A 164 3.58 -6.44 10.68
CA ARG A 164 4.27 -7.65 11.16
C ARG A 164 3.31 -8.83 11.32
N VAL A 165 2.12 -8.60 11.88
CA VAL A 165 1.09 -9.63 12.01
C VAL A 165 0.56 -10.05 10.63
N VAL A 166 0.33 -9.10 9.71
CA VAL A 166 -0.02 -9.41 8.31
C VAL A 166 1.03 -10.32 7.69
N ASP A 167 2.30 -9.94 7.74
CA ASP A 167 3.39 -10.73 7.13
C ASP A 167 3.46 -12.14 7.73
N ALA A 168 3.33 -12.28 9.04
CA ALA A 168 3.31 -13.57 9.72
C ALA A 168 2.09 -14.42 9.33
N ALA A 169 0.89 -13.82 9.29
CA ALA A 169 -0.36 -14.52 8.94
C ALA A 169 -0.34 -15.05 7.50
N PHE A 170 0.34 -14.36 6.60
CA PHE A 170 0.43 -14.75 5.19
C PHE A 170 1.73 -15.47 4.80
N ALA A 171 2.69 -15.63 5.71
CA ALA A 171 3.94 -16.37 5.45
C ALA A 171 3.70 -17.80 4.97
N SER A 172 2.56 -18.40 5.34
CA SER A 172 2.14 -19.71 4.85
C SER A 172 0.61 -19.79 4.77
N ARG A 173 0.08 -19.78 3.54
CA ARG A 173 -1.39 -19.83 3.30
C ARG A 173 -2.10 -21.03 3.90
N ARG A 174 -1.40 -22.16 4.11
CA ARG A 174 -2.00 -23.41 4.61
C ARG A 174 -2.03 -23.51 6.13
N LYS A 175 -1.28 -22.66 6.85
CA LYS A 175 -1.24 -22.68 8.31
C LYS A 175 -2.44 -21.99 8.92
N MET A 176 -2.94 -22.54 10.03
CA MET A 176 -3.89 -21.87 10.91
C MET A 176 -3.23 -20.62 11.54
N LEU A 177 -4.01 -19.62 11.85
CA LEU A 177 -3.53 -18.34 12.39
C LEU A 177 -2.69 -18.54 13.67
N ARG A 178 -3.14 -19.38 14.61
CA ARG A 178 -2.36 -19.72 15.82
C ARG A 178 -0.96 -20.25 15.54
N SER A 179 -0.83 -21.04 14.46
CA SER A 179 0.48 -21.59 14.07
C SER A 179 1.32 -20.57 13.32
N ALA A 180 0.68 -19.68 12.53
CA ALA A 180 1.36 -18.62 11.81
C ALA A 180 1.92 -17.55 12.77
N LEU A 181 1.18 -17.23 13.83
CA LEU A 181 1.57 -16.22 14.82
C LEU A 181 2.35 -16.77 16.02
N ALA A 182 2.60 -18.09 16.07
CA ALA A 182 3.28 -18.72 17.20
C ALA A 182 4.63 -18.06 17.54
N GLY A 183 5.41 -17.68 16.53
CA GLY A 183 6.70 -16.99 16.73
C GLY A 183 6.59 -15.59 17.34
N LEU A 184 5.46 -14.91 17.15
CA LEU A 184 5.20 -13.59 17.74
C LEU A 184 4.65 -13.69 19.17
N CYS A 185 4.05 -14.82 19.53
CA CYS A 185 3.31 -15.01 20.79
C CYS A 185 4.04 -15.89 21.80
N GLY A 186 5.25 -16.38 21.50
CA GLY A 186 5.95 -17.34 22.36
C GLY A 186 5.41 -18.77 22.30
N GLY A 187 4.58 -19.09 21.30
CA GLY A 187 4.07 -20.44 21.06
C GLY A 187 2.64 -20.47 20.53
N SER A 188 2.23 -21.63 20.00
CA SER A 188 0.90 -21.79 19.38
C SER A 188 -0.26 -21.75 20.40
N MET A 189 -0.02 -22.16 21.66
CA MET A 189 -1.02 -22.06 22.74
C MET A 189 -1.28 -20.61 23.11
N ALA A 190 -0.23 -19.84 23.40
CA ALA A 190 -0.34 -18.42 23.70
C ALA A 190 -0.97 -17.64 22.53
N ALA A 191 -0.58 -17.97 21.29
CA ALA A 191 -1.22 -17.40 20.10
C ALA A 191 -2.72 -17.70 20.04
N SER A 192 -3.12 -18.97 20.36
CA SER A 192 -4.54 -19.35 20.38
C SER A 192 -5.35 -18.54 21.40
N GLU A 193 -4.84 -18.36 22.60
CA GLU A 193 -5.48 -17.58 23.65
C GLU A 193 -5.66 -16.11 23.26
N LEU A 194 -4.61 -15.48 22.74
CA LEU A 194 -4.63 -14.07 22.32
C LEU A 194 -5.55 -13.83 21.12
N ILE A 195 -5.57 -14.73 20.12
CA ILE A 195 -6.47 -14.66 18.97
C ILE A 195 -7.92 -14.82 19.43
N THR A 196 -8.19 -15.75 20.36
CA THR A 196 -9.53 -15.92 20.93
C THR A 196 -9.97 -14.68 21.73
N ALA A 197 -9.07 -14.08 22.49
CA ALA A 197 -9.34 -12.82 23.21
C ALA A 197 -9.67 -11.67 22.24
N ALA A 198 -9.11 -11.66 21.03
CA ALA A 198 -9.46 -10.73 19.96
C ALA A 198 -10.84 -11.04 19.30
N GLY A 199 -11.54 -12.09 19.73
CA GLY A 199 -12.82 -12.51 19.16
C GLY A 199 -12.70 -13.19 17.79
N ILE A 200 -11.55 -13.82 17.52
CA ILE A 200 -11.24 -14.47 16.24
C ILE A 200 -11.00 -15.97 16.46
N ASP A 201 -11.41 -16.80 15.50
CA ASP A 201 -11.14 -18.23 15.52
C ASP A 201 -9.63 -18.47 15.29
N PRO A 202 -8.89 -19.07 16.25
CA PRO A 202 -7.48 -19.34 16.11
C PRO A 202 -7.16 -20.43 15.06
N THR A 203 -8.17 -21.16 14.58
CA THR A 203 -8.05 -22.13 13.50
C THR A 203 -8.28 -21.52 12.12
N ALA A 204 -8.80 -20.29 12.03
CA ALA A 204 -8.91 -19.55 10.78
C ALA A 204 -7.54 -19.40 10.10
N ARG A 205 -7.55 -19.14 8.81
CA ARG A 205 -6.33 -18.80 8.05
C ARG A 205 -6.26 -17.29 7.82
N GLY A 206 -5.05 -16.75 7.67
CA GLY A 206 -4.86 -15.32 7.43
C GLY A 206 -5.68 -14.79 6.25
N GLU A 207 -5.86 -15.58 5.20
CA GLU A 207 -6.65 -15.19 4.03
C GLU A 207 -8.16 -14.97 4.28
N ALA A 208 -8.70 -15.47 5.38
CA ALA A 208 -10.09 -15.29 5.76
C ALA A 208 -10.34 -13.99 6.54
N LEU A 209 -9.29 -13.31 6.99
CA LEU A 209 -9.35 -12.17 7.89
C LEU A 209 -9.18 -10.85 7.15
N ASP A 210 -9.99 -9.87 7.50
CA ASP A 210 -9.79 -8.49 7.03
C ASP A 210 -8.71 -7.77 7.87
N ILE A 211 -8.37 -6.54 7.46
CA ILE A 211 -7.36 -5.75 8.16
C ILE A 211 -7.83 -5.32 9.56
N GLY A 212 -9.13 -5.18 9.77
CA GLY A 212 -9.72 -4.88 11.07
C GLY A 212 -9.59 -6.06 12.04
N ASP A 213 -9.79 -7.28 11.54
CA ASP A 213 -9.56 -8.51 12.30
C ASP A 213 -8.09 -8.59 12.75
N LEU A 214 -7.16 -8.38 11.81
CA LEU A 214 -5.73 -8.42 12.10
C LEU A 214 -5.30 -7.31 13.08
N ALA A 215 -5.92 -6.13 13.01
CA ALA A 215 -5.67 -5.06 13.97
C ALA A 215 -6.19 -5.40 15.38
N ARG A 216 -7.35 -6.09 15.51
CA ARG A 216 -7.82 -6.59 16.83
C ARG A 216 -6.87 -7.63 17.44
N VAL A 217 -6.26 -8.48 16.60
CA VAL A 217 -5.22 -9.40 17.07
C VAL A 217 -4.03 -8.62 17.62
N VAL A 218 -3.57 -7.58 16.91
CA VAL A 218 -2.47 -6.72 17.40
C VAL A 218 -2.82 -6.04 18.72
N GLU A 219 -4.06 -5.57 18.89
CA GLU A 219 -4.53 -4.98 20.13
C GLU A 219 -4.42 -5.96 21.31
N ALA A 220 -4.89 -7.20 21.12
CA ALA A 220 -4.76 -8.26 22.15
C ALA A 220 -3.30 -8.58 22.47
N LEU A 221 -2.43 -8.66 21.44
CA LEU A 221 -0.98 -8.86 21.60
C LEU A 221 -0.31 -7.70 22.36
N ALA A 222 -0.68 -6.47 22.06
CA ALA A 222 -0.16 -5.28 22.75
C ALA A 222 -0.58 -5.22 24.21
N GLN A 223 -1.85 -5.55 24.53
CA GLN A 223 -2.37 -5.62 25.87
C GLN A 223 -1.66 -6.68 26.72
N ALA A 224 -1.31 -7.79 26.11
CA ALA A 224 -0.56 -8.87 26.77
C ALA A 224 0.97 -8.61 26.85
N GLY A 225 1.47 -7.49 26.29
CA GLY A 225 2.91 -7.19 26.27
C GLY A 225 3.71 -8.09 25.31
N ALA A 226 3.02 -8.81 24.42
CA ALA A 226 3.66 -9.74 23.50
C ALA A 226 4.30 -9.06 22.26
N LEU A 227 3.96 -7.80 21.98
CA LEU A 227 4.58 -6.98 20.94
C LEU A 227 5.40 -5.87 21.59
N SER A 228 6.68 -6.09 21.75
CA SER A 228 7.62 -4.98 21.98
C SER A 228 7.73 -4.14 20.72
N ASP A 229 7.74 -2.81 20.85
CA ASP A 229 8.18 -1.89 19.81
C ASP A 229 9.67 -2.14 19.53
N SER A 230 9.96 -3.13 18.69
CA SER A 230 11.25 -3.13 18.01
C SER A 230 11.15 -2.07 16.92
N GLY A 231 11.50 -0.84 17.31
CA GLY A 231 11.65 0.26 16.40
C GLY A 231 12.60 -0.12 15.27
N GLN A 232 12.05 -0.14 14.05
CA GLN A 232 12.83 0.13 12.86
C GLN A 232 11.99 1.03 11.97
N VAL A 233 12.58 2.17 11.76
CA VAL A 233 12.24 3.27 10.87
C VAL A 233 12.04 2.78 9.44
#